data_110823c34305359fa69e0dbf1bd0b51a
#
_entry.id   110823c34305359fa69e0dbf1bd0b51a
#
_cell.length_a   1.000
_cell.length_b   1.000
_cell.length_c   1.000
_cell.angle_alpha   90.00
_cell.angle_beta   90.00
_cell.angle_gamma   90.00
#
_symmetry.space_group_name_H-M   'P 1'
#
loop_
_entity.id
_entity.type
_entity.pdbx_description
1 polymer ?
#
loop_
_entity_poly.entity_id
_entity_poly.type
_entity_poly.pdbx_seq_one_letter_code
_entity_poly.pdbx_strand_id
1 'polypeptide(L)'
;MKRNATAGNKTRNEIWYYSVFGAVVLIGTVALMLFGVNSRVSDDIGPLLAGLVLSIYVFRFGLPWRWLNFLFLASFLVVGLLLGQPGLMWMGGFLAGSQFGVAWRLAAVKPKVRSAWAVNGQGIDALTEARKTARDALHSLDGNKHERVVVEHGSARFEVAGSLPSKLVCHRNPEGDNDFSWAVLSRTGQAADESVEVPMGPMKGFIPSQFVHDLGPVEAALNDFLENPKAESLGPEWNTEIAFDLRLHV
;
A
#
# COMPACT_ATOMS: atom_id res chain seq x y z
N MET A 1 -20.16 2.93 1.93
CA MET A 1 -20.12 1.72 2.79
C MET A 1 -19.83 0.40 2.08
N LYS A 2 -19.96 0.27 0.76
CA LYS A 2 -19.72 -1.00 0.02
C LYS A 2 -18.25 -1.33 -0.32
N ARG A 3 -17.32 -0.37 -0.45
CA ARG A 3 -15.93 -0.59 -0.88
C ARG A 3 -14.97 -1.11 0.21
N ASN A 4 -15.23 -0.86 1.50
CA ASN A 4 -14.43 -1.46 2.59
C ASN A 4 -14.65 -2.97 2.71
N ALA A 5 -15.79 -3.49 2.21
CA ALA A 5 -16.06 -4.91 2.09
C ALA A 5 -15.21 -5.59 1.02
N THR A 6 -14.81 -4.88 -0.05
CA THR A 6 -14.04 -5.45 -1.16
C THR A 6 -12.58 -5.70 -0.82
N ALA A 7 -11.89 -4.80 -0.12
CA ALA A 7 -10.49 -4.99 0.26
C ALA A 7 -10.32 -6.13 1.29
N GLY A 8 -11.18 -6.15 2.32
CA GLY A 8 -11.20 -7.25 3.30
C GLY A 8 -11.58 -8.59 2.66
N ASN A 9 -12.46 -8.56 1.66
CA ASN A 9 -12.88 -9.75 0.93
C ASN A 9 -11.76 -10.26 -0.01
N LYS A 10 -10.99 -9.38 -0.64
CA LYS A 10 -9.84 -9.73 -1.47
C LYS A 10 -8.77 -10.46 -0.66
N THR A 11 -8.35 -9.90 0.48
CA THR A 11 -7.34 -10.54 1.36
C THR A 11 -7.84 -11.88 1.89
N ARG A 12 -9.13 -11.99 2.27
CA ARG A 12 -9.74 -13.25 2.73
C ARG A 12 -9.76 -14.30 1.61
N ASN A 13 -10.06 -13.91 0.38
CA ASN A 13 -10.05 -14.80 -0.76
C ASN A 13 -8.62 -15.28 -1.10
N GLU A 14 -7.62 -14.40 -0.98
CA GLU A 14 -6.21 -14.74 -1.17
C GLU A 14 -5.74 -15.75 -0.12
N ILE A 15 -6.04 -15.54 1.17
CA ILE A 15 -5.72 -16.49 2.26
C ILE A 15 -6.36 -17.84 1.99
N TRP A 16 -7.63 -17.87 1.62
CA TRP A 16 -8.37 -19.08 1.30
C TRP A 16 -7.72 -19.83 0.12
N TYR A 17 -7.40 -19.09 -0.96
CA TYR A 17 -6.77 -19.64 -2.15
C TYR A 17 -5.43 -20.32 -1.83
N TYR A 18 -4.52 -19.65 -1.14
CA TYR A 18 -3.23 -20.22 -0.75
C TYR A 18 -3.38 -21.42 0.19
N SER A 19 -4.32 -21.36 1.12
CA SER A 19 -4.58 -22.49 2.05
C SER A 19 -5.10 -23.71 1.32
N VAL A 20 -6.07 -23.56 0.44
CA VAL A 20 -6.64 -24.66 -0.34
C VAL A 20 -5.61 -25.24 -1.30
N PHE A 21 -4.87 -24.38 -2.02
CA PHE A 21 -3.85 -24.85 -2.95
C PHE A 21 -2.74 -25.62 -2.20
N GLY A 22 -2.27 -25.12 -1.07
CA GLY A 22 -1.31 -25.80 -0.22
C GLY A 22 -1.82 -27.17 0.28
N ALA A 23 -3.09 -27.25 0.66
CA ALA A 23 -3.72 -28.51 1.07
C ALA A 23 -3.81 -29.52 -0.08
N VAL A 24 -4.19 -29.09 -1.28
CA VAL A 24 -4.25 -29.94 -2.49
C VAL A 24 -2.87 -30.51 -2.83
N VAL A 25 -1.84 -29.66 -2.80
CA VAL A 25 -0.45 -30.10 -3.06
C VAL A 25 0.00 -31.10 -2.01
N LEU A 26 -0.28 -30.83 -0.72
CA LEU A 26 0.10 -31.74 0.37
C LEU A 26 -0.60 -33.10 0.24
N ILE A 27 -1.91 -33.09 0.00
CA ILE A 27 -2.70 -34.34 -0.18
C ILE A 27 -2.16 -35.12 -1.39
N GLY A 28 -1.90 -34.45 -2.51
CA GLY A 28 -1.33 -35.09 -3.71
C GLY A 28 0.04 -35.72 -3.42
N THR A 29 0.91 -35.03 -2.69
CA THR A 29 2.23 -35.53 -2.30
C THR A 29 2.13 -36.74 -1.36
N VAL A 30 1.24 -36.66 -0.36
CA VAL A 30 0.98 -37.79 0.56
C VAL A 30 0.39 -38.97 -0.21
N ALA A 31 -0.50 -38.76 -1.16
CA ALA A 31 -1.03 -39.81 -2.01
C ALA A 31 0.08 -40.51 -2.83
N LEU A 32 0.98 -39.71 -3.43
CA LEU A 32 2.16 -40.25 -4.13
C LEU A 32 3.08 -41.05 -3.20
N MET A 33 3.24 -40.62 -1.96
CA MET A 33 4.01 -41.36 -0.94
C MET A 33 3.36 -42.70 -0.59
N LEU A 34 2.03 -42.73 -0.46
CA LEU A 34 1.31 -43.95 -0.03
C LEU A 34 1.10 -44.96 -1.17
N PHE A 35 0.93 -44.48 -2.41
CA PHE A 35 0.60 -45.32 -3.57
C PHE A 35 1.76 -45.45 -4.57
N GLY A 36 2.92 -44.82 -4.30
CA GLY A 36 4.12 -44.92 -5.13
C GLY A 36 4.73 -46.32 -5.10
N VAL A 37 5.23 -46.77 -6.26
CA VAL A 37 5.56 -48.17 -6.56
C VAL A 37 6.74 -48.73 -5.77
N ASN A 38 7.54 -47.93 -5.06
CA ASN A 38 8.74 -48.36 -4.32
C ASN A 38 9.01 -47.59 -3.04
N SER A 39 7.99 -46.94 -2.43
CA SER A 39 8.22 -46.07 -1.28
C SER A 39 8.31 -46.85 0.03
N ARG A 40 9.43 -46.66 0.71
CA ARG A 40 9.46 -46.88 2.16
C ARG A 40 8.95 -45.58 2.80
N VAL A 41 7.71 -45.61 3.32
CA VAL A 41 7.07 -44.41 3.92
C VAL A 41 7.97 -43.76 4.97
N SER A 42 8.77 -44.58 5.72
CA SER A 42 9.76 -44.08 6.68
C SER A 42 10.82 -43.15 6.09
N ASP A 43 11.24 -43.40 4.87
CA ASP A 43 12.33 -42.67 4.23
C ASP A 43 11.84 -41.38 3.56
N ASP A 44 10.55 -41.33 3.24
CA ASP A 44 9.90 -40.23 2.54
C ASP A 44 9.31 -39.16 3.48
N ILE A 45 8.91 -39.56 4.70
CA ILE A 45 8.23 -38.65 5.64
C ILE A 45 9.17 -37.55 6.16
N GLY A 46 10.43 -37.86 6.37
CA GLY A 46 11.43 -36.89 6.85
C GLY A 46 11.64 -35.74 5.88
N PRO A 47 11.98 -36.01 4.61
CA PRO A 47 12.11 -34.98 3.58
C PRO A 47 10.82 -34.15 3.37
N LEU A 48 9.63 -34.78 3.37
CA LEU A 48 8.36 -34.10 3.25
C LEU A 48 8.16 -33.07 4.38
N LEU A 49 8.34 -33.51 5.64
CA LEU A 49 8.18 -32.63 6.79
C LEU A 49 9.25 -31.54 6.85
N ALA A 50 10.48 -31.87 6.50
CA ALA A 50 11.56 -30.87 6.45
C ALA A 50 11.27 -29.78 5.42
N GLY A 51 10.83 -30.14 4.21
CA GLY A 51 10.41 -29.20 3.18
C GLY A 51 9.24 -28.33 3.64
N LEU A 52 8.24 -28.95 4.24
CA LEU A 52 7.04 -28.26 4.74
C LEU A 52 7.37 -27.23 5.82
N VAL A 53 8.07 -27.64 6.88
CA VAL A 53 8.35 -26.77 8.02
C VAL A 53 9.29 -25.64 7.63
N LEU A 54 10.35 -25.96 6.90
CA LEU A 54 11.34 -24.96 6.49
C LEU A 54 10.71 -23.89 5.58
N SER A 55 9.89 -24.30 4.61
CA SER A 55 9.23 -23.35 3.72
C SER A 55 8.16 -22.52 4.43
N ILE A 56 7.34 -23.10 5.32
CA ILE A 56 6.42 -22.31 6.15
C ILE A 56 7.19 -21.21 6.89
N TYR A 57 8.30 -21.57 7.53
CA TYR A 57 9.11 -20.61 8.28
C TYR A 57 9.62 -19.48 7.37
N VAL A 58 10.25 -19.83 6.25
CA VAL A 58 10.83 -18.85 5.31
C VAL A 58 9.77 -17.94 4.71
N PHE A 59 8.66 -18.47 4.26
CA PHE A 59 7.60 -17.66 3.65
C PHE A 59 6.77 -16.87 4.66
N ARG A 60 6.75 -17.29 5.92
CA ARG A 60 6.10 -16.56 7.02
C ARG A 60 6.92 -15.38 7.52
N PHE A 61 8.22 -15.59 7.75
CA PHE A 61 9.09 -14.61 8.39
C PHE A 61 10.03 -13.90 7.41
N GLY A 62 10.26 -14.47 6.25
CA GLY A 62 11.26 -14.03 5.28
C GLY A 62 12.69 -14.44 5.67
N LEU A 63 13.62 -14.24 4.78
CA LEU A 63 15.05 -14.39 5.05
C LEU A 63 15.68 -13.00 5.18
N PRO A 64 16.63 -12.81 6.10
CA PRO A 64 17.19 -11.50 6.40
C PRO A 64 17.97 -10.90 5.21
N TRP A 65 18.49 -11.74 4.31
CA TRP A 65 19.28 -11.30 3.16
C TRP A 65 18.69 -11.83 1.85
N ARG A 66 18.60 -10.96 0.84
CA ARG A 66 18.02 -11.28 -0.47
C ARG A 66 18.68 -12.48 -1.16
N TRP A 67 20.01 -12.63 -1.05
CA TRP A 67 20.74 -13.73 -1.66
C TRP A 67 20.41 -15.10 -1.04
N LEU A 68 20.00 -15.14 0.23
CA LEU A 68 19.53 -16.37 0.88
C LEU A 68 18.27 -16.91 0.22
N ASN A 69 17.41 -16.06 -0.34
CA ASN A 69 16.24 -16.51 -1.09
C ASN A 69 16.65 -17.31 -2.35
N PHE A 70 17.73 -16.87 -3.03
CA PHE A 70 18.26 -17.60 -4.19
C PHE A 70 18.87 -18.94 -3.78
N LEU A 71 19.64 -18.98 -2.71
CA LEU A 71 20.19 -20.25 -2.20
C LEU A 71 19.09 -21.20 -1.76
N PHE A 72 18.05 -20.68 -1.10
CA PHE A 72 16.90 -21.48 -0.68
C PHE A 72 16.14 -22.05 -1.90
N LEU A 73 15.91 -21.24 -2.93
CA LEU A 73 15.28 -21.67 -4.17
C LEU A 73 16.15 -22.66 -4.93
N ALA A 74 17.47 -22.43 -4.99
CA ALA A 74 18.42 -23.36 -5.61
C ALA A 74 18.45 -24.70 -4.86
N SER A 75 18.44 -24.69 -3.54
CA SER A 75 18.37 -25.94 -2.73
C SER A 75 17.13 -26.75 -3.04
N PHE A 76 15.99 -26.09 -3.26
CA PHE A 76 14.75 -26.76 -3.67
C PHE A 76 14.94 -27.58 -4.97
N LEU A 77 15.56 -26.98 -5.99
CA LEU A 77 15.79 -27.65 -7.27
C LEU A 77 16.86 -28.74 -7.15
N VAL A 78 17.98 -28.44 -6.50
CA VAL A 78 19.11 -29.39 -6.39
C VAL A 78 18.70 -30.62 -5.58
N VAL A 79 18.11 -30.44 -4.42
CA VAL A 79 17.63 -31.55 -3.56
C VAL A 79 16.56 -32.36 -4.27
N GLY A 80 15.59 -31.67 -4.92
CA GLY A 80 14.52 -32.34 -5.66
C GLY A 80 14.99 -33.22 -6.81
N LEU A 81 16.02 -32.75 -7.54
CA LEU A 81 16.53 -33.48 -8.74
C LEU A 81 17.53 -34.56 -8.38
N LEU A 82 18.36 -34.37 -7.35
CA LEU A 82 19.45 -35.28 -7.03
C LEU A 82 19.06 -36.48 -6.15
N LEU A 83 18.05 -36.32 -5.30
CA LEU A 83 17.66 -37.33 -4.31
C LEU A 83 16.54 -38.28 -4.76
N GLY A 84 16.09 -38.18 -6.03
CA GLY A 84 15.04 -39.06 -6.55
C GLY A 84 13.73 -38.93 -5.78
N GLN A 85 13.16 -40.06 -5.31
CA GLN A 85 11.87 -40.06 -4.62
C GLN A 85 11.85 -39.22 -3.32
N PRO A 86 12.82 -39.33 -2.38
CA PRO A 86 12.89 -38.41 -1.23
C PRO A 86 12.96 -36.94 -1.63
N GLY A 87 13.61 -36.62 -2.77
CA GLY A 87 13.66 -35.28 -3.32
C GLY A 87 12.29 -34.78 -3.78
N LEU A 88 11.48 -35.64 -4.41
CA LEU A 88 10.10 -35.31 -4.79
C LEU A 88 9.23 -35.05 -3.55
N MET A 89 9.41 -35.81 -2.46
CA MET A 89 8.70 -35.58 -1.19
C MET A 89 9.13 -34.24 -0.57
N TRP A 90 10.42 -33.92 -0.59
CA TRP A 90 10.93 -32.61 -0.20
C TRP A 90 10.28 -31.48 -1.02
N MET A 91 10.21 -31.61 -2.35
CA MET A 91 9.59 -30.62 -3.23
C MET A 91 8.11 -30.44 -2.93
N GLY A 92 7.37 -31.52 -2.72
CA GLY A 92 5.96 -31.47 -2.36
C GLY A 92 5.71 -30.77 -1.03
N GLY A 93 6.49 -31.12 -0.01
CA GLY A 93 6.46 -30.46 1.30
C GLY A 93 6.80 -28.96 1.19
N PHE A 94 7.84 -28.64 0.42
CA PHE A 94 8.25 -27.26 0.20
C PHE A 94 7.15 -26.44 -0.50
N LEU A 95 6.55 -26.94 -1.56
CA LEU A 95 5.48 -26.24 -2.29
C LEU A 95 4.25 -26.04 -1.39
N ALA A 96 3.80 -27.08 -0.68
CA ALA A 96 2.69 -26.96 0.25
C ALA A 96 2.98 -25.97 1.38
N GLY A 97 4.16 -26.07 1.99
CA GLY A 97 4.57 -25.19 3.10
C GLY A 97 4.73 -23.74 2.68
N SER A 98 5.19 -23.46 1.46
CA SER A 98 5.28 -22.11 0.94
C SER A 98 3.91 -21.43 0.88
N GLN A 99 2.87 -22.16 0.44
CA GLN A 99 1.49 -21.66 0.39
C GLN A 99 0.94 -21.38 1.79
N PHE A 100 1.14 -22.30 2.73
CA PHE A 100 0.72 -22.09 4.13
C PHE A 100 1.48 -20.92 4.78
N GLY A 101 2.77 -20.77 4.51
CA GLY A 101 3.58 -19.67 5.00
C GLY A 101 3.08 -18.30 4.50
N VAL A 102 2.74 -18.20 3.21
CA VAL A 102 2.12 -17.00 2.63
C VAL A 102 0.74 -16.74 3.23
N ALA A 103 -0.13 -17.75 3.30
CA ALA A 103 -1.46 -17.62 3.91
C ALA A 103 -1.36 -17.12 5.36
N TRP A 104 -0.44 -17.70 6.15
CA TRP A 104 -0.21 -17.28 7.52
C TRP A 104 0.31 -15.85 7.62
N ARG A 105 1.24 -15.46 6.74
CA ARG A 105 1.73 -14.08 6.67
C ARG A 105 0.59 -13.10 6.39
N LEU A 106 -0.28 -13.39 5.41
CA LEU A 106 -1.44 -12.57 5.08
C LEU A 106 -2.44 -12.49 6.24
N ALA A 107 -2.70 -13.62 6.91
CA ALA A 107 -3.60 -13.67 8.07
C ALA A 107 -3.05 -12.88 9.28
N ALA A 108 -1.73 -12.83 9.44
CA ALA A 108 -1.10 -12.09 10.54
C ALA A 108 -1.01 -10.58 10.30
N VAL A 109 -1.22 -10.12 9.07
CA VAL A 109 -1.40 -8.69 8.79
C VAL A 109 -2.73 -8.30 9.41
N LYS A 110 -2.68 -7.81 10.67
CA LYS A 110 -3.86 -7.18 11.28
C LYS A 110 -4.33 -6.11 10.33
N PRO A 111 -5.63 -6.08 9.95
CA PRO A 111 -6.15 -4.92 9.26
C PRO A 111 -5.77 -3.73 10.13
N LYS A 112 -4.96 -2.83 9.56
CA LYS A 112 -4.62 -1.57 10.23
C LYS A 112 -5.99 -0.98 10.55
N VAL A 113 -6.38 -0.92 11.83
CA VAL A 113 -7.57 -0.20 12.24
C VAL A 113 -7.31 1.19 11.69
N ARG A 114 -7.96 1.51 10.59
CA ARG A 114 -7.80 2.83 9.99
C ARG A 114 -8.47 3.75 10.96
N SER A 115 -7.69 4.52 11.68
CA SER A 115 -8.17 5.71 12.37
C SER A 115 -9.09 6.46 11.41
N ALA A 116 -10.16 7.06 11.92
CA ALA A 116 -11.08 7.78 11.06
C ALA A 116 -10.34 8.80 10.18
N TRP A 117 -9.26 9.38 10.73
CA TRP A 117 -8.39 10.36 10.08
C TRP A 117 -6.93 9.89 10.09
N ALA A 118 -6.13 10.37 9.14
CA ALA A 118 -4.68 10.31 9.20
C ALA A 118 -4.09 11.65 8.72
N VAL A 119 -3.08 12.14 9.44
CA VAL A 119 -2.32 13.33 9.05
C VAL A 119 -0.86 12.92 8.93
N ASN A 120 -0.27 13.10 7.75
CA ASN A 120 1.09 12.65 7.42
C ASN A 120 1.36 11.19 7.81
N GLY A 121 0.34 10.33 7.65
CA GLY A 121 0.40 8.90 7.98
C GLY A 121 0.20 8.57 9.46
N GLN A 122 0.08 9.56 10.35
CA GLN A 122 -0.28 9.37 11.76
C GLN A 122 -1.79 9.24 11.89
N GLY A 123 -2.27 8.09 12.38
CA GLY A 123 -3.68 7.82 12.59
C GLY A 123 -4.23 8.61 13.78
N ILE A 124 -5.40 9.23 13.61
CA ILE A 124 -6.08 10.07 14.59
C ILE A 124 -7.55 9.71 14.58
N ASP A 125 -8.16 9.49 15.75
CA ASP A 125 -9.56 9.06 15.84
C ASP A 125 -10.54 10.24 15.95
N ALA A 126 -10.14 11.33 16.60
CA ALA A 126 -10.98 12.49 16.81
C ALA A 126 -10.78 13.57 15.73
N LEU A 127 -11.88 14.07 15.15
CA LEU A 127 -11.85 15.16 14.16
C LEU A 127 -11.19 16.45 14.73
N THR A 128 -11.44 16.77 15.99
CA THR A 128 -10.86 17.96 16.63
C THR A 128 -9.34 17.90 16.71
N GLU A 129 -8.79 16.72 17.01
CA GLU A 129 -7.36 16.48 17.04
C GLU A 129 -6.76 16.45 15.62
N ALA A 130 -7.44 15.79 14.66
CA ALA A 130 -7.05 15.78 13.25
C ALA A 130 -6.99 17.20 12.68
N ARG A 131 -7.99 18.05 12.99
CA ARG A 131 -8.03 19.46 12.59
C ARG A 131 -6.86 20.24 13.16
N LYS A 132 -6.56 20.07 14.45
CA LYS A 132 -5.41 20.72 15.08
C LYS A 132 -4.10 20.27 14.45
N THR A 133 -3.88 18.96 14.35
CA THR A 133 -2.64 18.40 13.81
C THR A 133 -2.42 18.78 12.34
N ALA A 134 -3.49 18.77 11.52
CA ALA A 134 -3.41 19.17 10.12
C ALA A 134 -3.07 20.66 9.97
N ARG A 135 -3.67 21.53 10.80
CA ARG A 135 -3.38 22.95 10.81
C ARG A 135 -1.93 23.22 11.28
N ASP A 136 -1.49 22.57 12.36
CA ASP A 136 -0.13 22.71 12.87
C ASP A 136 0.89 22.25 11.80
N ALA A 137 0.62 21.14 11.10
CA ALA A 137 1.43 20.67 9.99
C ALA A 137 1.45 21.67 8.81
N LEU A 138 0.29 22.24 8.43
CA LEU A 138 0.20 23.24 7.38
C LEU A 138 1.02 24.48 7.71
N HIS A 139 0.93 24.97 8.96
CA HIS A 139 1.71 26.13 9.42
C HIS A 139 3.22 25.84 9.55
N SER A 140 3.65 24.59 9.50
CA SER A 140 5.06 24.20 9.55
C SER A 140 5.70 24.06 8.16
N LEU A 141 4.93 24.22 7.06
CA LEU A 141 5.45 24.07 5.69
C LEU A 141 6.54 25.10 5.39
N ASP A 142 7.76 24.62 5.20
CA ASP A 142 8.94 25.42 4.88
C ASP A 142 9.52 25.13 3.48
N GLY A 143 8.90 24.18 2.77
CA GLY A 143 9.31 23.75 1.43
C GLY A 143 10.61 22.95 1.39
N ASN A 144 11.15 22.56 2.56
CA ASN A 144 12.40 21.83 2.66
C ASN A 144 12.26 20.60 3.57
N LYS A 145 12.25 20.78 4.90
CA LYS A 145 12.03 19.65 5.84
C LYS A 145 10.56 19.26 5.93
N HIS A 146 9.69 20.25 5.86
CA HIS A 146 8.25 20.09 5.84
C HIS A 146 7.75 20.58 4.47
N GLU A 147 7.82 19.70 3.50
CA GLU A 147 7.51 20.02 2.10
C GLU A 147 6.05 19.75 1.73
N ARG A 148 5.40 18.88 2.50
CA ARG A 148 4.05 18.40 2.19
C ARG A 148 3.24 18.07 3.44
N VAL A 149 1.94 18.34 3.36
CA VAL A 149 0.92 17.89 4.33
C VAL A 149 -0.07 17.00 3.60
N VAL A 150 -0.36 15.84 4.17
CA VAL A 150 -1.33 14.88 3.66
C VAL A 150 -2.35 14.61 4.74
N VAL A 151 -3.63 14.81 4.43
CA VAL A 151 -4.74 14.49 5.32
C VAL A 151 -5.63 13.46 4.63
N GLU A 152 -5.95 12.38 5.32
CA GLU A 152 -6.76 11.28 4.79
C GLU A 152 -7.95 10.98 5.70
N HIS A 153 -9.10 10.69 5.07
CA HIS A 153 -10.29 10.18 5.74
C HIS A 153 -10.91 9.03 4.94
N GLY A 154 -10.63 7.80 5.34
CA GLY A 154 -11.01 6.61 4.58
C GLY A 154 -10.27 6.54 3.25
N SER A 155 -10.97 6.74 2.13
CA SER A 155 -10.39 6.86 0.78
C SER A 155 -10.16 8.29 0.33
N ALA A 156 -10.79 9.26 0.98
CA ALA A 156 -10.63 10.67 0.62
C ALA A 156 -9.28 11.19 1.07
N ARG A 157 -8.68 12.06 0.24
CA ARG A 157 -7.34 12.58 0.47
C ARG A 157 -7.25 14.05 0.10
N PHE A 158 -6.52 14.80 0.92
CA PHE A 158 -6.19 16.20 0.75
C PHE A 158 -4.68 16.36 0.90
N GLU A 159 -4.06 17.05 -0.04
CA GLU A 159 -2.61 17.26 -0.07
C GLU A 159 -2.31 18.74 -0.27
N VAL A 160 -1.33 19.24 0.46
CA VAL A 160 -0.73 20.55 0.24
C VAL A 160 0.77 20.39 0.14
N ALA A 161 1.39 20.98 -0.87
CA ALA A 161 2.84 21.04 -1.02
C ALA A 161 3.29 22.49 -1.20
N GLY A 162 4.54 22.76 -0.85
CA GLY A 162 5.15 24.07 -1.02
C GLY A 162 5.68 24.69 0.25
N SER A 163 5.75 26.02 0.29
CA SER A 163 6.26 26.77 1.44
C SER A 163 5.40 27.99 1.76
N LEU A 164 5.29 28.26 3.04
CA LEU A 164 4.69 29.49 3.54
C LEU A 164 5.56 30.71 3.19
N PRO A 165 4.92 31.91 3.08
CA PRO A 165 3.48 32.16 3.26
C PRO A 165 2.63 32.05 1.99
N SER A 166 3.22 31.93 0.80
CA SER A 166 2.50 32.24 -0.46
C SER A 166 2.80 31.32 -1.63
N LYS A 167 3.48 30.19 -1.39
CA LYS A 167 3.86 29.24 -2.45
C LYS A 167 3.29 27.85 -2.13
N LEU A 168 1.97 27.76 -2.01
CA LEU A 168 1.26 26.53 -1.69
C LEU A 168 0.43 26.06 -2.88
N VAL A 169 0.51 24.74 -3.15
CA VAL A 169 -0.35 24.05 -4.12
C VAL A 169 -1.19 23.03 -3.36
N CYS A 170 -2.49 23.04 -3.62
CA CYS A 170 -3.44 22.23 -2.88
C CYS A 170 -4.21 21.30 -3.80
N HIS A 171 -4.23 20.01 -3.48
CA HIS A 171 -4.96 18.98 -4.19
C HIS A 171 -5.98 18.29 -3.28
N ARG A 172 -7.06 17.82 -3.87
CA ARG A 172 -8.10 17.03 -3.19
C ARG A 172 -8.54 15.86 -4.06
N ASN A 173 -8.77 14.71 -3.44
CA ASN A 173 -9.36 13.54 -4.07
C ASN A 173 -10.42 12.96 -3.14
N PRO A 174 -11.72 13.02 -3.46
CA PRO A 174 -12.79 12.44 -2.65
C PRO A 174 -12.81 10.90 -2.71
N GLU A 175 -12.20 10.31 -3.74
CA GLU A 175 -12.21 8.86 -4.01
C GLU A 175 -10.80 8.25 -4.09
N GLY A 176 -9.88 8.58 -3.27
CA GLY A 176 -8.45 8.28 -3.25
C GLY A 176 -7.88 7.11 -4.07
N ASP A 177 -8.73 6.13 -4.40
CA ASP A 177 -8.39 4.98 -5.25
C ASP A 177 -8.58 5.25 -6.76
N ASN A 178 -9.10 6.43 -7.13
CA ASN A 178 -9.35 6.82 -8.50
C ASN A 178 -8.47 8.02 -8.87
N ASP A 179 -7.48 7.78 -9.72
CA ASP A 179 -6.54 8.84 -10.13
C ASP A 179 -7.21 9.96 -10.95
N PHE A 180 -8.39 9.72 -11.53
CA PHE A 180 -9.15 10.72 -12.27
C PHE A 180 -10.03 11.62 -11.38
N SER A 181 -10.13 11.33 -10.09
CA SER A 181 -10.94 12.11 -9.13
C SER A 181 -10.14 13.21 -8.43
N TRP A 182 -8.92 13.46 -8.86
CA TRP A 182 -8.12 14.55 -8.32
C TRP A 182 -8.61 15.89 -8.82
N ALA A 183 -8.60 16.88 -7.93
CA ALA A 183 -8.84 18.28 -8.23
C ALA A 183 -7.73 19.13 -7.61
N VAL A 184 -7.35 20.21 -8.29
CA VAL A 184 -6.41 21.20 -7.79
C VAL A 184 -7.14 22.51 -7.50
N LEU A 185 -6.82 23.13 -6.37
CA LEU A 185 -7.37 24.45 -6.03
C LEU A 185 -6.90 25.48 -7.05
N SER A 186 -7.79 26.32 -7.54
CA SER A 186 -7.54 27.28 -8.62
C SER A 186 -8.05 28.68 -8.25
N ARG A 187 -7.30 29.70 -8.61
CA ARG A 187 -7.73 31.10 -8.51
C ARG A 187 -8.58 31.44 -9.71
N THR A 188 -9.80 31.88 -9.48
CA THR A 188 -10.69 32.34 -10.55
C THR A 188 -10.16 33.66 -11.15
N GLY A 189 -9.99 33.73 -12.48
CA GLY A 189 -9.70 34.97 -13.19
C GLY A 189 -8.22 35.33 -13.36
N GLN A 190 -7.27 34.49 -12.95
CA GLN A 190 -5.86 34.65 -13.31
C GLN A 190 -5.53 33.92 -14.64
N ALA A 191 -4.77 34.57 -15.50
CA ALA A 191 -4.29 33.95 -16.73
C ALA A 191 -3.22 32.88 -16.40
N ALA A 192 -3.24 31.75 -17.14
CA ALA A 192 -2.34 30.63 -16.98
C ALA A 192 -0.89 30.88 -17.44
N ASP A 193 -0.57 32.12 -17.86
CA ASP A 193 0.63 32.41 -18.64
C ASP A 193 1.92 32.56 -17.82
N GLU A 194 1.81 32.64 -16.49
CA GLU A 194 2.97 32.80 -15.61
C GLU A 194 3.15 31.57 -14.69
N SER A 195 4.35 30.98 -14.78
CA SER A 195 4.73 29.88 -13.87
C SER A 195 5.49 30.40 -12.67
N VAL A 196 5.12 29.92 -11.48
CA VAL A 196 5.76 30.23 -10.20
C VAL A 196 6.60 29.06 -9.74
N GLU A 197 7.82 29.32 -9.30
CA GLU A 197 8.66 28.33 -8.66
C GLU A 197 8.15 28.03 -7.24
N VAL A 198 7.74 26.77 -7.01
CA VAL A 198 7.25 26.26 -5.74
C VAL A 198 8.26 25.26 -5.20
N PRO A 199 8.82 25.46 -4.00
CA PRO A 199 9.75 24.53 -3.39
C PRO A 199 9.00 23.28 -2.90
N MET A 200 9.52 22.08 -3.27
CA MET A 200 8.95 20.77 -2.95
C MET A 200 10.07 19.84 -2.50
N GLY A 201 10.66 20.13 -1.34
CA GLY A 201 11.81 19.42 -0.82
C GLY A 201 13.07 19.66 -1.66
N PRO A 202 13.77 18.58 -2.09
CA PRO A 202 14.96 18.70 -2.91
C PRO A 202 14.66 19.13 -4.36
N MET A 203 13.40 19.14 -4.76
CA MET A 203 12.97 19.54 -6.11
C MET A 203 12.24 20.88 -6.06
N LYS A 204 12.13 21.48 -7.25
CA LYS A 204 11.37 22.70 -7.47
C LYS A 204 10.35 22.44 -8.57
N GLY A 205 9.08 22.69 -8.27
CA GLY A 205 8.01 22.64 -9.24
C GLY A 205 7.81 24.02 -9.90
N PHE A 206 7.58 24.05 -11.22
CA PHE A 206 7.14 25.25 -11.94
C PHE A 206 5.65 25.12 -12.20
N ILE A 207 4.86 25.77 -11.36
CA ILE A 207 3.40 25.61 -11.32
C ILE A 207 2.76 26.88 -11.89
N PRO A 208 1.73 26.79 -12.78
CA PRO A 208 1.00 27.95 -13.22
C PRO A 208 0.45 28.75 -12.03
N SER A 209 0.59 30.07 -12.09
CA SER A 209 0.30 30.99 -10.96
C SER A 209 -1.13 30.87 -10.43
N GLN A 210 -2.07 30.50 -11.29
CA GLN A 210 -3.47 30.25 -10.90
C GLN A 210 -3.66 29.12 -9.89
N PHE A 211 -2.71 28.17 -9.76
CA PHE A 211 -2.76 27.05 -8.81
C PHE A 211 -1.90 27.26 -7.58
N VAL A 212 -1.21 28.40 -7.51
CA VAL A 212 -0.33 28.76 -6.39
C VAL A 212 -1.08 29.71 -5.45
N HIS A 213 -1.13 29.37 -4.17
CA HIS A 213 -1.96 30.05 -3.19
C HIS A 213 -1.15 30.55 -2.00
N ASP A 214 -1.73 31.57 -1.34
CA ASP A 214 -1.37 31.95 0.01
C ASP A 214 -2.03 31.00 1.04
N LEU A 215 -1.67 31.13 2.29
CA LEU A 215 -2.17 30.28 3.37
C LEU A 215 -3.70 30.31 3.53
N GLY A 216 -4.34 31.50 3.45
CA GLY A 216 -5.76 31.65 3.74
C GLY A 216 -6.69 30.78 2.89
N PRO A 217 -6.62 30.80 1.55
CA PRO A 217 -7.39 29.91 0.67
C PRO A 217 -7.16 28.43 0.94
N VAL A 218 -5.92 28.05 1.27
CA VAL A 218 -5.57 26.64 1.55
C VAL A 218 -6.14 26.20 2.91
N GLU A 219 -6.13 27.06 3.93
CA GLU A 219 -6.80 26.79 5.22
C GLU A 219 -8.32 26.66 5.05
N ALA A 220 -8.93 27.49 4.23
CA ALA A 220 -10.36 27.37 3.94
C ALA A 220 -10.67 26.02 3.26
N ALA A 221 -9.87 25.63 2.26
CA ALA A 221 -9.99 24.35 1.58
C ALA A 221 -9.76 23.16 2.51
N LEU A 222 -8.79 23.24 3.43
CA LEU A 222 -8.56 22.22 4.46
C LEU A 222 -9.76 22.08 5.41
N ASN A 223 -10.34 23.19 5.86
CA ASN A 223 -11.51 23.16 6.74
C ASN A 223 -12.71 22.54 6.02
N ASP A 224 -12.98 22.90 4.77
CA ASP A 224 -14.02 22.29 3.94
C ASP A 224 -13.80 20.77 3.78
N PHE A 225 -12.57 20.34 3.51
CA PHE A 225 -12.23 18.92 3.44
C PHE A 225 -12.49 18.21 4.76
N LEU A 226 -12.13 18.80 5.90
CA LEU A 226 -12.34 18.20 7.23
C LEU A 226 -13.83 18.10 7.58
N GLU A 227 -14.67 19.00 7.08
CA GLU A 227 -16.13 18.96 7.28
C GLU A 227 -16.81 17.98 6.33
N ASN A 228 -16.37 17.93 5.07
CA ASN A 228 -16.96 17.07 4.05
C ASN A 228 -15.87 16.38 3.18
N PRO A 229 -15.14 15.37 3.70
CA PRO A 229 -14.03 14.76 3.00
C PRO A 229 -14.43 14.05 1.68
N LYS A 230 -15.68 13.61 1.57
CA LYS A 230 -16.23 12.88 0.42
C LYS A 230 -17.28 13.68 -0.36
N ALA A 231 -17.08 14.99 -0.46
CA ALA A 231 -17.98 15.82 -1.26
C ALA A 231 -18.15 15.24 -2.67
N GLU A 232 -19.39 15.00 -3.10
CA GLU A 232 -19.71 14.47 -4.43
C GLU A 232 -19.45 15.50 -5.53
N SER A 233 -19.60 16.79 -5.22
CA SER A 233 -19.23 17.88 -6.11
C SER A 233 -18.32 18.86 -5.36
N LEU A 234 -17.25 19.23 -6.03
CA LEU A 234 -16.34 20.26 -5.57
C LEU A 234 -16.83 21.62 -6.11
N GLY A 235 -16.56 22.70 -5.38
CA GLY A 235 -16.90 24.06 -5.81
C GLY A 235 -16.13 24.47 -7.09
N PRO A 236 -16.53 25.61 -7.70
CA PRO A 236 -15.94 26.09 -8.95
C PRO A 236 -14.45 26.50 -8.82
N GLU A 237 -13.95 26.61 -7.60
CA GLU A 237 -12.54 26.85 -7.29
C GLU A 237 -11.67 25.62 -7.48
N TRP A 238 -12.26 24.44 -7.71
CA TRP A 238 -11.53 23.19 -7.92
C TRP A 238 -11.50 22.81 -9.40
N ASN A 239 -10.29 22.71 -9.96
CA ASN A 239 -10.07 22.28 -11.33
C ASN A 239 -9.75 20.79 -11.37
N THR A 240 -10.55 19.99 -12.08
CA THR A 240 -10.38 18.54 -12.23
C THR A 240 -9.64 18.15 -13.52
N GLU A 241 -9.60 19.02 -14.53
CA GLU A 241 -9.07 18.71 -15.85
C GLU A 241 -7.54 18.60 -15.85
N ILE A 242 -6.86 19.45 -15.07
CA ILE A 242 -5.39 19.57 -15.06
C ILE A 242 -4.76 18.92 -13.82
N ALA A 243 -5.55 18.52 -12.83
CA ALA A 243 -5.05 18.04 -11.56
C ALA A 243 -4.14 16.79 -11.68
N PHE A 244 -4.41 15.93 -12.65
CA PHE A 244 -3.61 14.73 -12.91
C PHE A 244 -2.21 15.08 -13.43
N ASP A 245 -2.10 15.98 -14.40
CA ASP A 245 -0.83 16.39 -15.00
C ASP A 245 0.06 17.12 -14.00
N LEU A 246 -0.52 17.98 -13.16
CA LEU A 246 0.23 18.71 -12.13
C LEU A 246 0.77 17.79 -11.03
N ARG A 247 0.08 16.70 -10.73
CA ARG A 247 0.50 15.73 -9.71
C ARG A 247 1.71 14.91 -10.13
N LEU A 248 1.93 14.69 -11.42
CA LEU A 248 3.10 13.98 -11.94
C LEU A 248 4.41 14.76 -11.75
N HIS A 249 4.31 16.04 -11.40
CA HIS A 249 5.44 16.96 -11.21
C HIS A 249 5.68 17.32 -9.73
N VAL A 250 4.96 16.68 -8.78
CA VAL A 250 5.03 16.92 -7.33
C VAL A 250 5.57 15.66 -6.55
#